data_01d5d4e9ae23cbf9ca5078002bea5878
#
_entry.id   01d5d4e9ae23cbf9ca5078002bea5878
#
_cell.length_a   1.000
_cell.length_b   1.000
_cell.length_c   1.000
_cell.angle_alpha   90.00
_cell.angle_beta   90.00
_cell.angle_gamma   90.00
#
_symmetry.space_group_name_H-M   'P 1'
#
loop_
_entity.id
_entity.type
_entity.pdbx_description
1 polymer ?
#
loop_
_entity_poly.entity_id
_entity_poly.type
_entity_poly.pdbx_seq_one_letter_code
_entity_poly.pdbx_strand_id
1 'polypeptide(L)'
;MKKVLTMISLLGLMSSAASALDMAALERAMANPDRPAEDKERDASRKAPAVLDFMGVEPGMTVLDINASAGWYTEVLSYAVGANGKVYMQNRPGGRSAEAAAARAARLNNVEAWDGDVSAIPAGTVDFALTALNFHDFHNSNPA
;
A
#
# COMPACT_ATOMS: atom_id res chain seq x y z
N MET A 1 15.67 -14.06 59.28
CA MET A 1 15.90 -12.89 58.40
C MET A 1 15.77 -13.37 56.92
N LYS A 2 14.62 -13.15 56.31
CA LYS A 2 14.36 -13.55 54.91
C LYS A 2 14.67 -12.39 53.99
N LYS A 3 15.65 -12.54 53.08
CA LYS A 3 15.99 -11.54 52.06
C LYS A 3 15.02 -11.73 50.91
N VAL A 4 14.17 -10.72 50.65
CA VAL A 4 13.30 -10.65 49.49
C VAL A 4 14.15 -10.04 48.36
N LEU A 5 14.40 -10.81 47.30
CA LEU A 5 15.09 -10.35 46.09
C LEU A 5 14.05 -9.80 45.15
N THR A 6 13.96 -8.49 45.02
CA THR A 6 13.07 -7.81 44.08
C THR A 6 13.71 -7.85 42.70
N MET A 7 13.14 -8.65 41.80
CA MET A 7 13.55 -8.75 40.41
C MET A 7 12.84 -7.62 39.63
N ILE A 8 13.59 -6.57 39.27
CA ILE A 8 13.10 -5.49 38.42
C ILE A 8 13.23 -5.97 36.98
N SER A 9 12.09 -6.35 36.36
CA SER A 9 12.02 -6.62 34.92
C SER A 9 12.08 -5.30 34.16
N LEU A 10 13.19 -5.04 33.54
CA LEU A 10 13.36 -3.92 32.62
C LEU A 10 12.69 -4.29 31.29
N LEU A 11 11.45 -3.86 31.10
CA LEU A 11 10.75 -3.97 29.83
C LEU A 11 11.35 -2.92 28.89
N GLY A 12 12.28 -3.34 28.02
CA GLY A 12 12.84 -2.49 26.99
C GLY A 12 11.76 -2.17 25.95
N LEU A 13 11.28 -0.93 25.91
CA LEU A 13 10.53 -0.41 24.75
C LEU A 13 11.49 -0.42 23.56
N MET A 14 11.36 -1.41 22.70
CA MET A 14 11.94 -1.35 21.36
C MET A 14 11.11 -0.36 20.54
N SER A 15 11.52 0.91 20.55
CA SER A 15 11.02 1.89 19.59
C SER A 15 11.54 1.46 18.23
N SER A 16 10.66 0.90 17.39
CA SER A 16 10.96 0.71 15.97
C SER A 16 11.11 2.11 15.37
N ALA A 17 12.34 2.49 15.06
CA ALA A 17 12.57 3.70 14.29
C ALA A 17 11.88 3.51 12.94
N ALA A 18 10.89 4.34 12.65
CA ALA A 18 10.27 4.41 11.32
C ALA A 18 11.40 4.66 10.31
N SER A 19 11.47 3.82 9.29
CA SER A 19 12.50 3.93 8.25
C SER A 19 11.93 4.75 7.10
N ALA A 20 12.54 5.90 6.81
CA ALA A 20 12.15 6.71 5.66
C ALA A 20 12.16 5.88 4.36
N LEU A 21 11.31 6.24 3.42
CA LEU A 21 11.22 5.61 2.11
C LEU A 21 12.55 5.76 1.35
N ASP A 22 13.17 4.65 0.96
CA ASP A 22 14.31 4.67 0.03
C ASP A 22 13.80 4.85 -1.40
N MET A 23 13.75 6.10 -1.85
CA MET A 23 13.28 6.46 -3.20
C MET A 23 14.12 5.77 -4.30
N ALA A 24 15.43 5.64 -4.12
CA ALA A 24 16.28 4.99 -5.12
C ALA A 24 16.02 3.47 -5.19
N ALA A 25 15.75 2.83 -4.05
CA ALA A 25 15.33 1.43 -4.03
C ALA A 25 13.96 1.25 -4.69
N LEU A 26 13.03 2.16 -4.44
CA LEU A 26 11.71 2.15 -5.08
C LEU A 26 11.81 2.33 -6.60
N GLU A 27 12.62 3.26 -7.09
CA GLU A 27 12.84 3.45 -8.53
C GLU A 27 13.43 2.20 -9.19
N ARG A 28 14.39 1.54 -8.53
CA ARG A 28 14.92 0.25 -9.02
C ARG A 28 13.85 -0.85 -9.06
N ALA A 29 12.99 -0.92 -8.04
CA ALA A 29 11.88 -1.88 -8.02
C ALA A 29 10.85 -1.58 -9.12
N MET A 30 10.56 -0.30 -9.39
CA MET A 30 9.69 0.12 -10.48
C MET A 30 10.27 -0.21 -11.87
N ALA A 31 11.57 -0.37 -12.01
CA ALA A 31 12.23 -0.82 -13.24
C ALA A 31 12.10 -2.34 -13.50
N ASN A 32 11.44 -3.10 -12.60
CA ASN A 32 11.26 -4.54 -12.72
C ASN A 32 10.78 -4.92 -14.14
N PRO A 33 11.44 -5.87 -14.83
CA PRO A 33 11.04 -6.32 -16.16
C PRO A 33 9.61 -6.91 -16.20
N ASP A 34 9.14 -7.48 -15.09
CA ASP A 34 7.81 -8.10 -14.99
C ASP A 34 6.66 -7.07 -14.93
N ARG A 35 6.96 -5.78 -14.76
CA ARG A 35 5.95 -4.73 -14.86
C ARG A 35 5.52 -4.50 -16.31
N PRO A 36 4.21 -4.31 -16.55
CA PRO A 36 3.70 -3.97 -17.87
C PRO A 36 4.39 -2.74 -18.48
N ALA A 37 4.70 -2.80 -19.76
CA ALA A 37 5.38 -1.70 -20.46
C ALA A 37 4.57 -0.39 -20.39
N GLU A 38 3.26 -0.48 -20.56
CA GLU A 38 2.33 0.65 -20.46
C GLU A 38 2.31 1.30 -19.06
N ASP A 39 2.63 0.55 -18.01
CA ASP A 39 2.76 1.10 -16.67
C ASP A 39 4.06 1.90 -16.52
N LYS A 40 5.16 1.39 -17.08
CA LYS A 40 6.46 2.08 -17.07
C LYS A 40 6.43 3.39 -17.84
N GLU A 41 5.67 3.48 -18.93
CA GLU A 41 5.47 4.72 -19.69
C GLU A 41 4.85 5.84 -18.85
N ARG A 42 4.05 5.47 -17.82
CA ARG A 42 3.39 6.43 -16.92
C ARG A 42 4.28 6.88 -15.76
N ASP A 43 5.36 6.18 -15.46
CA ASP A 43 6.18 6.40 -14.26
C ASP A 43 6.72 7.84 -14.21
N ALA A 44 7.25 8.34 -15.33
CA ALA A 44 7.82 9.69 -15.42
C ALA A 44 6.79 10.80 -15.14
N SER A 45 5.54 10.61 -15.61
CA SER A 45 4.47 11.60 -15.43
C SER A 45 3.86 11.56 -14.02
N ARG A 46 3.85 10.38 -13.39
CA ARG A 46 3.23 10.18 -12.06
C ARG A 46 4.16 10.47 -10.90
N LYS A 47 5.47 10.44 -11.10
CA LYS A 47 6.51 10.79 -10.12
C LYS A 47 6.30 10.12 -8.76
N ALA A 48 5.85 8.85 -8.77
CA ALA A 48 5.39 8.18 -7.56
C ALA A 48 6.42 8.16 -6.41
N PRO A 49 7.72 7.93 -6.62
CA PRO A 49 8.67 7.97 -5.51
C PRO A 49 8.62 9.29 -4.73
N ALA A 50 8.64 10.43 -5.42
CA ALA A 50 8.57 11.74 -4.79
C ALA A 50 7.20 12.00 -4.13
N VAL A 51 6.10 11.50 -4.73
CA VAL A 51 4.75 11.63 -4.17
C VAL A 51 4.63 10.82 -2.89
N LEU A 52 5.07 9.56 -2.88
CA LEU A 52 4.96 8.69 -1.71
C LEU A 52 5.87 9.13 -0.56
N ASP A 53 7.07 9.63 -0.86
CA ASP A 53 7.97 10.23 0.12
C ASP A 53 7.34 11.49 0.76
N PHE A 54 6.82 12.39 -0.06
CA PHE A 54 6.11 13.59 0.41
C PHE A 54 4.89 13.26 1.29
N MET A 55 4.19 12.17 0.98
CA MET A 55 3.01 11.71 1.73
C MET A 55 3.38 10.90 2.98
N GLY A 56 4.65 10.62 3.22
CA GLY A 56 5.13 9.90 4.39
C GLY A 56 4.82 8.41 4.36
N VAL A 57 4.80 7.79 3.17
CA VAL A 57 4.68 6.33 3.07
C VAL A 57 5.99 5.68 3.47
N GLU A 58 5.92 4.73 4.39
CA GLU A 58 7.10 4.07 4.97
C GLU A 58 7.06 2.56 4.79
N PRO A 59 8.22 1.89 4.76
CA PRO A 59 8.31 0.44 4.79
C PRO A 59 7.59 -0.14 6.02
N GLY A 60 6.86 -1.23 5.80
CA GLY A 60 6.10 -1.93 6.85
C GLY A 60 4.68 -1.42 7.06
N MET A 61 4.27 -0.31 6.46
CA MET A 61 2.90 0.19 6.54
C MET A 61 1.88 -0.74 5.90
N THR A 62 0.67 -0.73 6.46
CA THR A 62 -0.53 -1.24 5.80
C THR A 62 -1.22 -0.10 5.08
N VAL A 63 -1.33 -0.19 3.77
CA VAL A 63 -1.87 0.88 2.93
C VAL A 63 -3.11 0.43 2.15
N LEU A 64 -4.00 1.38 1.86
CA LEU A 64 -5.22 1.16 1.12
C LEU A 64 -5.21 1.99 -0.17
N ASP A 65 -5.24 1.31 -1.31
CA ASP A 65 -5.42 1.93 -2.63
C ASP A 65 -6.91 1.87 -2.98
N ILE A 66 -7.59 3.01 -2.82
CA ILE A 66 -9.05 3.12 -3.00
C ILE A 66 -9.38 3.32 -4.47
N ASN A 67 -10.30 2.50 -4.99
CA ASN A 67 -10.69 2.48 -6.39
C ASN A 67 -9.47 2.30 -7.30
N ALA A 68 -8.66 1.30 -6.96
CA ALA A 68 -7.32 1.07 -7.53
C ALA A 68 -7.32 0.81 -9.05
N SER A 69 -8.48 0.48 -9.63
CA SER A 69 -8.63 0.10 -11.04
C SER A 69 -7.72 -1.10 -11.37
N ALA A 70 -6.86 -1.03 -12.41
CA ALA A 70 -5.88 -2.06 -12.72
C ALA A 70 -4.67 -2.11 -11.76
N GLY A 71 -4.58 -1.20 -10.78
CA GLY A 71 -3.62 -1.26 -9.67
C GLY A 71 -2.23 -0.72 -9.98
N TRP A 72 -2.10 0.30 -10.81
CA TRP A 72 -0.80 0.92 -11.04
C TRP A 72 -0.16 1.41 -9.73
N TYR A 73 -0.91 2.19 -8.90
CA TYR A 73 -0.43 2.63 -7.60
C TYR A 73 -0.31 1.47 -6.62
N THR A 74 -1.20 0.48 -6.66
CA THR A 74 -1.10 -0.75 -5.85
C THR A 74 0.28 -1.39 -5.97
N GLU A 75 0.79 -1.55 -7.20
CA GLU A 75 2.11 -2.16 -7.41
C GLU A 75 3.24 -1.30 -6.88
N VAL A 76 3.19 0.01 -7.10
CA VAL A 76 4.20 0.94 -6.58
C VAL A 76 4.18 0.99 -5.05
N LEU A 77 2.98 1.01 -4.43
CA LEU A 77 2.80 0.92 -2.99
C LEU A 77 3.33 -0.40 -2.43
N SER A 78 3.09 -1.52 -3.13
CA SER A 78 3.62 -2.84 -2.75
C SER A 78 5.15 -2.83 -2.63
N TYR A 79 5.84 -2.18 -3.57
CA TYR A 79 7.29 -2.00 -3.50
C TYR A 79 7.71 -1.05 -2.38
N ALA A 80 6.97 0.04 -2.17
CA ALA A 80 7.29 1.05 -1.17
C ALA A 80 7.19 0.51 0.26
N VAL A 81 6.10 -0.22 0.57
CA VAL A 81 5.91 -0.78 1.93
C VAL A 81 6.71 -2.07 2.15
N GLY A 82 7.16 -2.74 1.08
CA GLY A 82 8.01 -3.91 1.14
C GLY A 82 7.34 -5.16 1.75
N ALA A 83 8.14 -6.20 1.98
CA ALA A 83 7.64 -7.51 2.38
C ALA A 83 6.97 -7.55 3.77
N ASN A 84 7.28 -6.61 4.64
CA ASN A 84 6.69 -6.50 5.98
C ASN A 84 5.44 -5.61 6.00
N GLY A 85 5.16 -4.91 4.91
CA GLY A 85 3.96 -4.10 4.73
C GLY A 85 2.84 -4.85 4.01
N LYS A 86 1.70 -4.20 3.87
CA LYS A 86 0.52 -4.75 3.20
C LYS A 86 -0.18 -3.69 2.35
N VAL A 87 -0.72 -4.09 1.22
CA VAL A 87 -1.56 -3.24 0.38
C VAL A 87 -2.94 -3.88 0.21
N TYR A 88 -3.98 -3.16 0.63
CA TYR A 88 -5.34 -3.47 0.22
C TYR A 88 -5.62 -2.78 -1.12
N MET A 89 -5.84 -3.58 -2.16
CA MET A 89 -6.22 -3.12 -3.48
C MET A 89 -7.74 -3.10 -3.60
N GLN A 90 -8.37 -1.98 -3.26
CA GLN A 90 -9.82 -1.90 -3.25
C GLN A 90 -10.38 -1.52 -4.62
N ASN A 91 -11.36 -2.30 -5.06
CA ASN A 91 -12.16 -2.03 -6.24
C ASN A 91 -13.65 -2.34 -5.99
N ARG A 92 -14.50 -1.86 -6.88
CA ARG A 92 -15.90 -2.29 -6.92
C ARG A 92 -15.99 -3.65 -7.63
N PRO A 93 -16.82 -4.59 -7.16
CA PRO A 93 -17.02 -5.87 -7.83
C PRO A 93 -17.44 -5.70 -9.29
N GLY A 94 -16.89 -6.53 -10.17
CA GLY A 94 -17.28 -6.57 -11.58
C GLY A 94 -16.89 -5.36 -12.43
N GLY A 95 -15.98 -4.50 -11.93
CA GLY A 95 -15.46 -3.38 -12.70
C GLY A 95 -14.68 -3.79 -13.95
N ARG A 96 -14.55 -2.89 -14.93
CA ARG A 96 -13.86 -3.15 -16.22
C ARG A 96 -12.41 -3.61 -16.05
N SER A 97 -11.78 -3.28 -14.93
CA SER A 97 -10.40 -3.63 -14.63
C SER A 97 -10.25 -4.88 -13.74
N ALA A 98 -11.34 -5.60 -13.46
CA ALA A 98 -11.35 -6.71 -12.50
C ALA A 98 -10.32 -7.79 -12.83
N GLU A 99 -10.23 -8.21 -14.10
CA GLU A 99 -9.27 -9.22 -14.54
C GLU A 99 -7.81 -8.74 -14.38
N ALA A 100 -7.52 -7.52 -14.83
CA ALA A 100 -6.18 -6.92 -14.69
C ALA A 100 -5.79 -6.71 -13.21
N ALA A 101 -6.76 -6.33 -12.38
CA ALA A 101 -6.59 -6.18 -10.94
C ALA A 101 -6.26 -7.51 -10.28
N ALA A 102 -7.01 -8.57 -10.59
CA ALA A 102 -6.77 -9.91 -10.06
C ALA A 102 -5.40 -10.45 -10.49
N ALA A 103 -5.02 -10.30 -11.76
CA ALA A 103 -3.71 -10.71 -12.25
C ALA A 103 -2.56 -9.96 -11.55
N ARG A 104 -2.74 -8.67 -11.28
CA ARG A 104 -1.76 -7.87 -10.52
C ARG A 104 -1.64 -8.33 -9.08
N ALA A 105 -2.75 -8.47 -8.37
CA ALA A 105 -2.74 -8.93 -6.99
C ALA A 105 -2.10 -10.32 -6.84
N ALA A 106 -2.38 -11.24 -7.77
CA ALA A 106 -1.79 -12.59 -7.77
C ALA A 106 -0.25 -12.60 -7.94
N ARG A 107 0.33 -11.55 -8.54
CA ARG A 107 1.78 -11.42 -8.77
C ARG A 107 2.53 -10.80 -7.58
N LEU A 108 1.82 -10.14 -6.66
CA LEU A 108 2.40 -9.36 -5.58
C LEU A 108 2.08 -10.00 -4.22
N ASN A 109 3.11 -10.46 -3.51
CA ASN A 109 2.95 -11.27 -2.29
C ASN A 109 2.34 -10.53 -1.09
N ASN A 110 2.40 -9.19 -1.08
CA ASN A 110 1.92 -8.33 0.00
C ASN A 110 0.67 -7.53 -0.38
N VAL A 111 -0.01 -7.92 -1.48
CA VAL A 111 -1.25 -7.30 -1.95
C VAL A 111 -2.43 -8.21 -1.70
N GLU A 112 -3.49 -7.65 -1.12
CA GLU A 112 -4.78 -8.30 -0.98
C GLU A 112 -5.83 -7.55 -1.81
N ALA A 113 -6.44 -8.25 -2.77
CA ALA A 113 -7.58 -7.70 -3.51
C ALA A 113 -8.79 -7.58 -2.57
N TRP A 114 -9.42 -6.41 -2.56
CA TRP A 114 -10.55 -6.09 -1.72
C TRP A 114 -11.72 -5.59 -2.57
N ASP A 115 -12.62 -6.49 -2.90
CA ASP A 115 -13.80 -6.21 -3.75
C ASP A 115 -15.03 -5.84 -2.91
N GLY A 116 -14.84 -4.96 -1.92
CA GLY A 116 -15.89 -4.65 -0.97
C GLY A 116 -15.87 -3.21 -0.49
N ASP A 117 -16.78 -2.94 0.45
CA ASP A 117 -16.84 -1.66 1.14
C ASP A 117 -15.57 -1.47 2.00
N VAL A 118 -14.97 -0.30 1.93
CA VAL A 118 -13.81 0.06 2.75
C VAL A 118 -14.12 0.03 4.24
N SER A 119 -15.38 0.24 4.62
CA SER A 119 -15.82 0.18 6.02
C SER A 119 -15.75 -1.23 6.63
N ALA A 120 -15.64 -2.27 5.80
CA ALA A 120 -15.46 -3.65 6.26
C ALA A 120 -13.99 -4.00 6.56
N ILE A 121 -13.04 -3.12 6.21
CA ILE A 121 -11.64 -3.26 6.65
C ILE A 121 -11.61 -2.95 8.15
N PRO A 122 -10.98 -3.81 8.99
CA PRO A 122 -10.95 -3.59 10.43
C PRO A 122 -10.39 -2.22 10.80
N ALA A 123 -11.07 -1.50 11.69
CA ALA A 123 -10.62 -0.20 12.13
C ALA A 123 -9.22 -0.24 12.77
N GLY A 124 -8.39 0.75 12.48
CA GLY A 124 -7.04 0.87 13.03
C GLY A 124 -5.99 -0.05 12.40
N THR A 125 -6.32 -0.72 11.27
CA THR A 125 -5.35 -1.58 10.55
C THR A 125 -4.66 -0.89 9.40
N VAL A 126 -5.19 0.22 8.90
CA VAL A 126 -4.64 0.99 7.76
C VAL A 126 -3.91 2.21 8.27
N ASP A 127 -2.63 2.30 7.95
CA ASP A 127 -1.75 3.43 8.31
C ASP A 127 -1.90 4.59 7.32
N PHE A 128 -2.18 4.27 6.05
CA PHE A 128 -2.26 5.24 4.97
C PHE A 128 -3.28 4.82 3.90
N ALA A 129 -4.04 5.77 3.37
CA ALA A 129 -4.97 5.53 2.27
C ALA A 129 -4.74 6.51 1.12
N LEU A 130 -4.83 6.01 -0.11
CA LEU A 130 -4.66 6.76 -1.36
C LEU A 130 -5.87 6.55 -2.27
N THR A 131 -6.32 7.61 -2.91
CA THR A 131 -7.14 7.54 -4.13
C THR A 131 -6.49 8.42 -5.19
N ALA A 132 -6.07 7.83 -6.29
CA ALA A 132 -5.26 8.52 -7.29
C ALA A 132 -5.95 8.60 -8.65
N LEU A 133 -6.14 9.82 -9.15
CA LEU A 133 -6.66 10.13 -10.49
C LEU A 133 -8.12 9.70 -10.76
N ASN A 134 -8.84 9.23 -9.76
CA ASN A 134 -10.20 8.69 -9.87
C ASN A 134 -11.16 9.26 -8.82
N PHE A 135 -10.77 10.32 -8.10
CA PHE A 135 -11.64 10.95 -7.11
C PHE A 135 -12.96 11.46 -7.71
N HIS A 136 -12.93 11.92 -8.97
CA HIS A 136 -14.12 12.36 -9.70
C HIS A 136 -15.14 11.23 -9.93
N ASP A 137 -14.72 9.96 -9.96
CA ASP A 137 -15.62 8.83 -10.16
C ASP A 137 -16.59 8.63 -8.98
N PHE A 138 -16.24 9.10 -7.79
CA PHE A 138 -17.15 9.10 -6.63
C PHE A 138 -18.34 10.06 -6.82
N HIS A 139 -18.17 11.11 -7.61
CA HIS A 139 -19.22 12.07 -7.93
C HIS A 139 -20.00 11.68 -9.20
N ASN A 140 -19.36 11.02 -10.16
CA ASN A 140 -19.96 10.62 -11.42
C ASN A 140 -20.74 9.32 -11.32
N SER A 141 -20.51 8.52 -10.30
CA SER A 141 -21.28 7.31 -10.02
C SER A 141 -22.59 7.68 -9.33
N ASN A 142 -23.44 8.46 -10.01
CA ASN A 142 -24.82 8.64 -9.59
C ASN A 142 -25.58 7.34 -9.95
N PRO A 143 -26.05 6.54 -8.99
CA PRO A 143 -27.01 5.50 -9.30
C PRO A 143 -28.32 6.20 -9.66
N ALA A 144 -28.65 6.21 -10.93
CA ALA A 144 -30.01 6.56 -11.37
C ALA A 144 -30.98 5.50 -10.86
#